data_a1a4cc9709a81650de36e4ffca8cba7c
#
_entry.id   a1a4cc9709a81650de36e4ffca8cba7c
#
_cell.length_a   1.000
_cell.length_b   1.000
_cell.length_c   1.000
_cell.angle_alpha   90.00
_cell.angle_beta   90.00
_cell.angle_gamma   90.00
#
_symmetry.space_group_name_H-M   'P 1'
#
loop_
_entity.id
_entity.type
_entity.pdbx_description
1 polymer ?
#
loop_
_entity_poly.entity_id
_entity_poly.type
_entity_poly.pdbx_seq_one_letter_code
_entity_poly.pdbx_strand_id
1 'polypeptide(L)'
;MIDGKRGTAQTILYNAFAIVEEKTGQNAMEVFEKALGNVMPMLELKVRRVGGANYQVPVEVSAERKLTLGLRWIVNYSRLRHEPTMELRLAHEIMDAANGTGASVKKKDDTHKMAEANKAFAHYRW
;
A
#
# COMPACT_ATOMS: atom_id res chain seq x y z
N MET A 1 7.65 -6.98 -13.70
CA MET A 1 7.27 -5.71 -13.04
C MET A 1 8.48 -4.80 -12.84
N ILE A 2 9.62 -5.36 -12.49
CA ILE A 2 10.90 -4.65 -12.54
C ILE A 2 11.33 -4.59 -14.01
N ASP A 3 12.21 -3.70 -14.38
CA ASP A 3 12.79 -3.55 -15.73
C ASP A 3 11.81 -3.12 -16.83
N GLY A 4 10.64 -2.60 -16.48
CA GLY A 4 9.70 -2.06 -17.44
C GLY A 4 9.05 -3.09 -18.37
N LYS A 5 9.00 -4.36 -17.99
CA LYS A 5 8.38 -5.42 -18.80
C LYS A 5 6.86 -5.38 -18.68
N ARG A 6 6.27 -4.47 -19.42
CA ARG A 6 4.84 -4.17 -19.34
C ARG A 6 3.94 -5.39 -19.66
N GLY A 7 4.27 -6.14 -20.72
CA GLY A 7 3.48 -7.31 -21.10
C GLY A 7 3.48 -8.39 -20.01
N THR A 8 4.64 -8.65 -19.44
CA THR A 8 4.77 -9.60 -18.33
C THR A 8 3.99 -9.13 -17.10
N ALA A 9 4.09 -7.82 -16.78
CA ALA A 9 3.37 -7.26 -15.64
C ALA A 9 1.86 -7.34 -15.82
N GLN A 10 1.34 -7.08 -17.02
CA GLN A 10 -0.09 -7.21 -17.31
C GLN A 10 -0.56 -8.64 -17.15
N THR A 11 0.20 -9.60 -17.64
CA THR A 11 -0.14 -11.03 -17.51
C THR A 11 -0.19 -11.44 -16.05
N ILE A 12 0.77 -11.01 -15.25
CA ILE A 12 0.80 -11.28 -13.81
C ILE A 12 -0.45 -10.70 -13.14
N LEU A 13 -0.80 -9.47 -13.46
CA LEU A 13 -1.94 -8.81 -12.86
C LEU A 13 -3.26 -9.52 -13.20
N TYR A 14 -3.47 -9.86 -14.47
CA TYR A 14 -4.68 -10.56 -14.90
C TYR A 14 -4.79 -11.94 -14.25
N ASN A 15 -3.67 -12.66 -14.17
CA ASN A 15 -3.66 -13.98 -13.55
C ASN A 15 -3.91 -13.87 -12.04
N ALA A 16 -3.35 -12.85 -11.38
CA ALA A 16 -3.61 -12.60 -9.97
C ALA A 16 -5.10 -12.32 -9.73
N PHE A 17 -5.73 -11.52 -10.57
CA PHE A 17 -7.15 -11.23 -10.46
C PHE A 17 -8.01 -12.48 -10.68
N ALA A 18 -7.63 -13.34 -11.62
CA ALA A 18 -8.32 -14.61 -11.83
C ALA A 18 -8.25 -15.50 -10.58
N ILE A 19 -7.09 -15.55 -9.92
CA ILE A 19 -6.91 -16.29 -8.67
C ILE A 19 -7.80 -15.72 -7.56
N VAL A 20 -7.87 -14.41 -7.44
CA VAL A 20 -8.72 -13.75 -6.44
C VAL A 20 -10.18 -14.12 -6.66
N GLU A 21 -10.67 -14.06 -7.89
CA GLU A 21 -12.06 -14.43 -8.20
C GLU A 21 -12.35 -15.89 -7.90
N GLU A 22 -11.43 -16.78 -8.25
CA GLU A 22 -11.57 -18.22 -7.98
C GLU A 22 -11.66 -18.49 -6.47
N LYS A 23 -10.79 -17.85 -5.69
CA LYS A 23 -10.72 -18.14 -4.25
C LYS A 23 -11.77 -17.42 -3.42
N THR A 24 -12.17 -16.21 -3.81
CA THR A 24 -13.14 -15.43 -3.04
C THR A 24 -14.57 -15.56 -3.55
N GLY A 25 -14.75 -15.94 -4.81
CA GLY A 25 -16.04 -15.94 -5.45
C GLY A 25 -16.60 -14.55 -5.70
N GLN A 26 -15.77 -13.52 -5.57
CA GLN A 26 -16.15 -12.12 -5.75
C GLN A 26 -15.43 -11.51 -6.95
N ASN A 27 -15.96 -10.41 -7.47
CA ASN A 27 -15.32 -9.67 -8.55
C ASN A 27 -13.97 -9.17 -8.09
N ALA A 28 -12.91 -9.45 -8.88
CA ALA A 28 -11.54 -9.09 -8.51
C ALA A 28 -11.36 -7.59 -8.32
N MET A 29 -12.00 -6.75 -9.15
CA MET A 29 -11.90 -5.30 -9.01
C MET A 29 -12.49 -4.81 -7.70
N GLU A 30 -13.61 -5.37 -7.27
CA GLU A 30 -14.22 -5.02 -5.99
C GLU A 30 -13.31 -5.39 -4.81
N VAL A 31 -12.73 -6.58 -4.86
CA VAL A 31 -11.77 -7.03 -3.84
C VAL A 31 -10.55 -6.12 -3.84
N PHE A 32 -10.04 -5.78 -5.01
CA PHE A 32 -8.87 -4.91 -5.15
C PHE A 32 -9.15 -3.49 -4.64
N GLU A 33 -10.30 -2.93 -4.94
CA GLU A 33 -10.69 -1.61 -4.44
C GLU A 33 -10.79 -1.59 -2.92
N LYS A 34 -11.33 -2.65 -2.34
CA LYS A 34 -11.39 -2.79 -0.89
C LYS A 34 -9.99 -2.90 -0.29
N ALA A 35 -9.10 -3.69 -0.93
CA ALA A 35 -7.71 -3.81 -0.52
C ALA A 35 -7.01 -2.46 -0.55
N LEU A 36 -7.14 -1.71 -1.64
CA LEU A 36 -6.57 -0.37 -1.77
C LEU A 36 -7.08 0.56 -0.68
N GLY A 37 -8.40 0.55 -0.42
CA GLY A 37 -8.99 1.37 0.62
C GLY A 37 -8.39 1.09 1.99
N ASN A 38 -8.04 -0.17 2.26
CA ASN A 38 -7.43 -0.56 3.53
C ASN A 38 -5.93 -0.24 3.61
N VAL A 39 -5.25 -0.09 2.47
CA VAL A 39 -3.80 0.15 2.39
C VAL A 39 -3.47 1.62 2.22
N MET A 40 -4.30 2.39 1.54
CA MET A 40 -4.02 3.80 1.26
C MET A 40 -3.93 4.62 2.54
N PRO A 41 -2.80 5.31 2.77
CA PRO A 41 -2.64 6.10 3.98
C PRO A 41 -3.34 7.45 3.86
N MET A 42 -3.85 7.95 4.97
CA MET A 42 -4.41 9.31 5.03
C MET A 42 -3.36 10.35 5.40
N LEU A 43 -2.31 9.94 6.07
CA LEU A 43 -1.24 10.80 6.54
C LEU A 43 0.12 10.21 6.17
N GLU A 44 1.08 11.07 5.92
CA GLU A 44 2.48 10.67 5.80
C GLU A 44 3.36 11.67 6.57
N LEU A 45 4.60 11.27 6.82
CA LEU A 45 5.55 12.13 7.52
C LEU A 45 6.46 12.81 6.51
N LYS A 46 6.59 14.12 6.62
CA LYS A 46 7.55 14.90 5.85
C LYS A 46 8.54 15.56 6.81
N VAL A 47 9.80 15.58 6.40
CA VAL A 47 10.84 16.21 7.18
C VAL A 47 10.76 17.72 7.01
N ARG A 48 10.74 18.43 8.13
CA ARG A 48 10.85 19.89 8.14
C ARG A 48 11.99 20.29 9.04
N ARG A 49 12.82 21.21 8.57
CA ARG A 49 13.96 21.72 9.32
C ARG A 49 13.57 23.00 10.02
N VAL A 50 13.66 23.01 11.34
CA VAL A 50 13.34 24.17 12.16
C VAL A 50 14.46 24.35 13.18
N GLY A 51 15.11 25.52 13.17
CA GLY A 51 16.17 25.83 14.15
C GLY A 51 17.34 24.87 14.13
N GLY A 52 17.70 24.32 12.99
CA GLY A 52 18.80 23.35 12.86
C GLY A 52 18.45 21.91 13.20
N ALA A 53 17.23 21.65 13.70
CA ALA A 53 16.74 20.29 13.98
C ALA A 53 15.80 19.84 12.88
N ASN A 54 15.80 18.51 12.61
CA ASN A 54 14.88 17.90 11.66
C ASN A 54 13.69 17.31 12.40
N TYR A 55 12.50 17.69 12.02
CA TYR A 55 11.25 17.16 12.58
C TYR A 55 10.48 16.42 11.50
N GLN A 56 9.92 15.29 11.85
CA GLN A 56 8.97 14.57 10.99
C GLN A 56 7.58 15.08 11.31
N VAL A 57 6.96 15.75 10.33
CA VAL A 57 5.67 16.41 10.51
C VAL A 57 4.60 15.63 9.76
N PRO A 58 3.48 15.24 10.41
CA PRO A 58 2.39 14.56 9.71
C PRO A 58 1.66 15.54 8.81
N VAL A 59 1.43 15.13 7.57
CA VAL A 59 0.70 15.92 6.58
C VAL A 59 -0.33 15.05 5.89
N GLU A 60 -1.43 15.64 5.46
CA GLU A 60 -2.45 14.93 4.70
C GLU A 60 -1.91 14.51 3.33
N VAL A 61 -2.30 13.33 2.90
CA VAL A 61 -1.86 12.77 1.61
C VAL A 61 -2.91 13.11 0.56
N SER A 62 -2.47 13.65 -0.58
CA SER A 62 -3.36 13.93 -1.70
C SER A 62 -3.95 12.63 -2.28
N ALA A 63 -5.06 12.72 -3.01
CA ALA A 63 -5.71 11.55 -3.61
C ALA A 63 -4.76 10.78 -4.53
N GLU A 64 -3.99 11.48 -5.37
CA GLU A 64 -3.01 10.84 -6.25
C GLU A 64 -1.91 10.13 -5.47
N ARG A 65 -1.42 10.76 -4.44
CA ARG A 65 -0.36 10.19 -3.60
C ARG A 65 -0.84 8.98 -2.83
N LYS A 66 -2.09 9.00 -2.32
CA LYS A 66 -2.71 7.85 -1.67
C LYS A 66 -2.70 6.62 -2.58
N LEU A 67 -3.16 6.81 -3.82
CA LEU A 67 -3.20 5.74 -4.80
C LEU A 67 -1.80 5.21 -5.10
N THR A 68 -0.85 6.10 -5.34
CA THR A 68 0.55 5.74 -5.61
C THR A 68 1.15 4.92 -4.46
N LEU A 69 0.97 5.38 -3.24
CA LEU A 69 1.50 4.68 -2.07
C LEU A 69 0.81 3.34 -1.86
N GLY A 70 -0.51 3.28 -2.00
CA GLY A 70 -1.27 2.05 -1.86
C GLY A 70 -0.81 0.98 -2.85
N LEU A 71 -0.71 1.33 -4.12
CA LEU A 71 -0.24 0.43 -5.16
C LEU A 71 1.20 -0.01 -4.92
N ARG A 72 2.06 0.92 -4.58
CA ARG A 72 3.48 0.63 -4.31
C ARG A 72 3.63 -0.37 -3.16
N TRP A 73 2.91 -0.16 -2.08
CA TRP A 73 3.01 -1.03 -0.91
C TRP A 73 2.46 -2.43 -1.20
N ILE A 74 1.34 -2.54 -1.89
CA ILE A 74 0.80 -3.85 -2.28
C ILE A 74 1.83 -4.62 -3.11
N VAL A 75 2.42 -3.98 -4.12
CA VAL A 75 3.41 -4.64 -4.99
C VAL A 75 4.67 -5.01 -4.22
N ASN A 76 5.21 -4.09 -3.44
CA ASN A 76 6.46 -4.33 -2.71
C ASN A 76 6.31 -5.44 -1.68
N TYR A 77 5.22 -5.47 -0.93
CA TYR A 77 5.01 -6.52 0.06
C TYR A 77 4.60 -7.84 -0.56
N SER A 78 3.98 -7.82 -1.75
CA SER A 78 3.76 -9.05 -2.52
C SER A 78 5.08 -9.73 -2.87
N ARG A 79 6.06 -8.95 -3.28
CA ARG A 79 7.40 -9.49 -3.61
C ARG A 79 8.09 -10.18 -2.44
N LEU A 80 7.77 -9.79 -1.23
CA LEU A 80 8.37 -10.35 -0.02
C LEU A 80 7.67 -11.60 0.48
N ARG A 81 6.56 -12.01 -0.14
CA ARG A 81 5.84 -13.22 0.25
C ARG A 81 6.56 -14.46 -0.24
N HIS A 82 6.17 -15.60 0.30
CA HIS A 82 6.85 -16.88 0.07
C HIS A 82 6.15 -17.80 -0.93
N GLU A 83 5.02 -17.39 -1.50
CA GLU A 83 4.34 -18.18 -2.51
C GLU A 83 5.23 -18.33 -3.75
N PRO A 84 5.09 -19.44 -4.51
CA PRO A 84 6.05 -19.78 -5.58
C PRO A 84 6.03 -18.81 -6.78
N THR A 85 4.91 -18.16 -7.07
CA THR A 85 4.82 -17.26 -8.23
C THR A 85 4.40 -15.86 -7.82
N MET A 86 4.73 -14.86 -8.64
CA MET A 86 4.31 -13.49 -8.38
C MET A 86 2.78 -13.34 -8.46
N GLU A 87 2.12 -14.09 -9.34
CA GLU A 87 0.67 -14.11 -9.45
C GLU A 87 0.03 -14.51 -8.13
N LEU A 88 0.52 -15.57 -7.50
CA LEU A 88 0.02 -16.03 -6.20
C LEU A 88 0.35 -15.03 -5.10
N ARG A 89 1.54 -14.48 -5.10
CA ARG A 89 1.95 -13.48 -4.11
C ARG A 89 1.05 -12.26 -4.16
N LEU A 90 0.82 -11.73 -5.36
CA LEU A 90 -0.03 -10.56 -5.55
C LEU A 90 -1.48 -10.88 -5.17
N ALA A 91 -2.01 -12.02 -5.61
CA ALA A 91 -3.38 -12.41 -5.28
C ALA A 91 -3.59 -12.55 -3.77
N HIS A 92 -2.66 -13.20 -3.09
CA HIS A 92 -2.77 -13.39 -1.63
C HIS A 92 -2.63 -12.07 -0.88
N GLU A 93 -1.74 -11.19 -1.32
CA GLU A 93 -1.60 -9.87 -0.69
C GLU A 93 -2.88 -9.04 -0.87
N ILE A 94 -3.48 -9.07 -2.05
CA ILE A 94 -4.75 -8.39 -2.32
C ILE A 94 -5.86 -8.93 -1.41
N MET A 95 -5.98 -10.25 -1.30
CA MET A 95 -7.00 -10.88 -0.46
C MET A 95 -6.80 -10.55 1.02
N ASP A 96 -5.57 -10.61 1.51
CA ASP A 96 -5.26 -10.28 2.89
C ASP A 96 -5.56 -8.81 3.17
N ALA A 97 -5.15 -7.92 2.28
CA ALA A 97 -5.40 -6.49 2.43
C ALA A 97 -6.90 -6.17 2.42
N ALA A 98 -7.68 -6.85 1.57
CA ALA A 98 -9.13 -6.69 1.55
C ALA A 98 -9.78 -7.11 2.87
N ASN A 99 -9.16 -8.05 3.58
CA ASN A 99 -9.60 -8.49 4.90
C ASN A 99 -9.02 -7.65 6.05
N GLY A 100 -8.25 -6.61 5.74
CA GLY A 100 -7.64 -5.75 6.75
C GLY A 100 -6.40 -6.34 7.40
N THR A 101 -5.75 -7.31 6.75
CA THR A 101 -4.54 -7.97 7.25
C THR A 101 -3.43 -7.89 6.22
N GLY A 102 -2.26 -8.46 6.56
CA GLY A 102 -1.12 -8.48 5.65
C GLY A 102 -0.17 -7.33 5.86
N ALA A 103 1.01 -7.44 5.22
CA ALA A 103 2.10 -6.50 5.44
C ALA A 103 1.80 -5.10 4.90
N SER A 104 1.04 -4.99 3.79
CA SER A 104 0.66 -3.70 3.22
C SER A 104 -0.21 -2.89 4.19
N VAL A 105 -1.20 -3.55 4.80
CA VAL A 105 -2.07 -2.90 5.79
C VAL A 105 -1.26 -2.54 7.04
N LYS A 106 -0.37 -3.42 7.46
CA LYS A 106 0.52 -3.14 8.59
C LYS A 106 1.38 -1.91 8.32
N LYS A 107 1.89 -1.75 7.11
CA LYS A 107 2.66 -0.57 6.73
C LYS A 107 1.83 0.71 6.86
N LYS A 108 0.58 0.68 6.42
CA LYS A 108 -0.33 1.81 6.58
C LYS A 108 -0.55 2.12 8.06
N ASP A 109 -0.82 1.09 8.87
CA ASP A 109 -1.04 1.26 10.31
C ASP A 109 0.20 1.80 11.01
N ASP A 110 1.39 1.31 10.68
CA ASP A 110 2.66 1.80 11.24
C ASP A 110 2.89 3.27 10.86
N THR A 111 2.59 3.64 9.62
CA THR A 111 2.71 5.02 9.16
C THR A 111 1.75 5.94 9.94
N HIS A 112 0.52 5.50 10.15
CA HIS A 112 -0.45 6.26 10.94
C HIS A 112 -0.04 6.39 12.40
N LYS A 113 0.54 5.33 12.99
CA LYS A 113 1.09 5.39 14.34
C LYS A 113 2.21 6.41 14.46
N MET A 114 3.13 6.44 13.49
CA MET A 114 4.22 7.40 13.47
C MET A 114 3.70 8.82 13.33
N ALA A 115 2.70 9.03 12.48
CA ALA A 115 2.06 10.33 12.32
C ALA A 115 1.37 10.77 13.62
N GLU A 116 0.70 9.86 14.30
CA GLU A 116 0.07 10.12 15.59
C GLU A 116 1.10 10.48 16.65
N ALA A 117 2.21 9.75 16.72
CA ALA A 117 3.28 10.02 17.67
C ALA A 117 3.94 11.39 17.41
N ASN A 118 3.94 11.85 16.17
CA ASN A 118 4.54 13.13 15.78
C ASN A 118 3.50 14.25 15.66
N LYS A 119 2.30 14.05 16.16
CA LYS A 119 1.21 15.01 16.07
C LYS A 119 1.55 16.35 16.72
N ALA A 120 2.36 16.34 17.77
CA ALA A 120 2.82 17.56 18.46
C ALA A 120 3.56 18.52 17.52
N PHE A 121 4.12 18.01 16.42
CA PHE A 121 4.85 18.82 15.45
C PHE A 121 3.98 19.31 14.28
N ALA A 122 2.69 19.07 14.33
CA ALA A 122 1.77 19.45 13.24
C ALA A 122 1.77 20.93 12.96
N HIS A 123 2.07 21.76 13.96
CA HIS A 123 2.17 23.22 13.80
C HIS A 123 3.37 23.66 12.98
N TYR A 124 4.33 22.78 12.73
CA TYR A 124 5.47 23.04 11.84
C TYR A 124 5.20 22.67 10.38
N ARG A 125 4.06 22.10 10.07
CA ARG A 125 3.80 21.71 8.69
C ARG A 125 3.63 22.93 7.79
N TRP A 126 3.97 22.72 6.52
CA TRP A 126 4.01 23.79 5.51
C TRP A 126 3.11 23.52 4.33
#